data_6816dd7f1bf3d0f23908c1998a09f6b4
#
_entry.id   6816dd7f1bf3d0f23908c1998a09f6b4
#
_cell.length_a   1.000
_cell.length_b   1.000
_cell.length_c   1.000
_cell.angle_alpha   90.00
_cell.angle_beta   90.00
_cell.angle_gamma   90.00
#
_symmetry.space_group_name_H-M   'P 1'
#
loop_
_entity.id
_entity.type
_entity.pdbx_description
1 polymer ?
#
loop_
_entity_poly.entity_id
_entity_poly.type
_entity_poly.pdbx_seq_one_letter_code
_entity_poly.pdbx_strand_id
1 'polypeptide(L)'
;PLAWLRGTSFVANDFGRNNLYRNEGGSFIDIAAEVQGEDRASGMSVSWGDINRDGLMDLYVANMFSAAGNRIAPQTGFSPGSSEEVRDALLRFARGNTLLVQEKGRFADVSEPLGVTMGRWAWSSMFADLNNDGWDDLLVANGYITTPDTGDL
;
A
#
# COMPACT_ATOMS: atom_id res chain seq x y z
N PRO A 1 3.60 -20.38 11.17
CA PRO A 1 2.20 -20.73 11.12
C PRO A 1 1.31 -19.50 11.20
N LEU A 2 0.34 -19.40 10.30
CA LEU A 2 -0.63 -18.32 10.08
C LEU A 2 -1.58 -18.02 11.27
N ALA A 3 -1.28 -18.53 12.47
CA ALA A 3 -2.23 -18.48 13.59
C ALA A 3 -2.57 -17.06 14.05
N TRP A 4 -1.70 -16.09 13.87
CA TRP A 4 -1.93 -14.73 14.33
C TRP A 4 -2.72 -13.86 13.30
N LEU A 5 -2.73 -14.27 12.02
CA LEU A 5 -3.57 -13.60 11.00
C LEU A 5 -5.03 -14.09 11.01
N ARG A 6 -5.34 -15.16 11.73
CA ARG A 6 -6.73 -15.61 11.86
C ARG A 6 -7.53 -14.57 12.62
N GLY A 7 -8.47 -13.96 11.93
CA GLY A 7 -9.30 -12.89 12.48
C GLY A 7 -8.66 -11.51 12.47
N THR A 8 -7.67 -11.25 11.59
CA THR A 8 -7.22 -9.90 11.30
C THR A 8 -8.04 -9.28 10.18
N SER A 9 -8.17 -7.97 10.22
CA SER A 9 -8.79 -7.17 9.18
C SER A 9 -7.94 -5.93 8.93
N PHE A 10 -7.61 -5.69 7.66
CA PHE A 10 -6.91 -4.48 7.27
C PHE A 10 -7.90 -3.48 6.68
N VAL A 11 -7.79 -2.22 7.07
CA VAL A 11 -8.60 -1.12 6.57
C VAL A 11 -7.69 -0.10 5.92
N ALA A 12 -7.82 0.04 4.60
CA ALA A 12 -7.20 1.10 3.85
C ALA A 12 -8.03 2.37 4.02
N ASN A 13 -7.40 3.44 4.45
CA ASN A 13 -8.05 4.72 4.67
C ASN A 13 -7.61 5.72 3.61
N ASP A 14 -8.59 6.42 3.04
CA ASP A 14 -8.32 7.61 2.26
C ASP A 14 -7.99 8.77 3.22
N PHE A 15 -6.86 9.43 3.02
CA PHE A 15 -6.37 10.52 3.89
C PHE A 15 -6.11 10.13 5.35
N GLY A 16 -5.42 9.03 5.59
CA GLY A 16 -5.10 8.64 6.95
C GLY A 16 -4.13 7.48 7.06
N ARG A 17 -3.86 7.11 8.30
CA ARG A 17 -3.13 5.87 8.57
C ARG A 17 -4.06 4.70 8.33
N ASN A 18 -3.56 3.68 7.66
CA ASN A 18 -4.24 2.40 7.56
C ASN A 18 -4.24 1.68 8.90
N ASN A 19 -5.24 0.86 9.13
CA ASN A 19 -5.39 0.11 10.36
C ASN A 19 -5.31 -1.40 10.08
N LEU A 20 -4.61 -2.11 10.93
CA LEU A 20 -4.61 -3.58 10.96
C LEU A 20 -5.19 -4.04 12.29
N TYR A 21 -6.38 -4.56 12.25
CA TYR A 21 -7.08 -5.02 13.43
C TYR A 21 -6.87 -6.51 13.66
N ARG A 22 -6.52 -6.86 14.89
CA ARG A 22 -6.52 -8.25 15.40
C ARG A 22 -7.76 -8.49 16.24
N ASN A 23 -8.49 -9.56 15.94
CA ASN A 23 -9.63 -9.96 16.73
C ASN A 23 -9.19 -10.75 17.97
N GLU A 24 -9.49 -10.23 19.12
CA GLU A 24 -9.25 -10.87 20.42
C GLU A 24 -10.60 -11.14 21.12
N GLY A 25 -11.19 -12.29 20.79
CA GLY A 25 -12.43 -12.75 21.42
C GLY A 25 -13.66 -11.86 21.14
N GLY A 26 -13.71 -11.22 19.98
CA GLY A 26 -14.78 -10.31 19.57
C GLY A 26 -14.47 -8.82 19.72
N SER A 27 -13.32 -8.48 20.31
CA SER A 27 -12.78 -7.11 20.34
C SER A 27 -11.69 -6.96 19.27
N PHE A 28 -11.71 -5.84 18.55
CA PHE A 28 -10.70 -5.54 17.52
C PHE A 28 -9.68 -4.54 18.08
N ILE A 29 -8.42 -4.94 18.07
CA ILE A 29 -7.29 -4.13 18.54
C ILE A 29 -6.46 -3.74 17.33
N ASP A 30 -6.20 -2.44 17.15
CA ASP A 30 -5.31 -1.97 16.08
C ASP A 30 -3.85 -2.27 16.44
N ILE A 31 -3.21 -3.09 15.61
CA ILE A 31 -1.82 -3.51 15.77
C ILE A 31 -0.91 -2.99 14.64
N ALA A 32 -1.41 -2.13 13.76
CA ALA A 32 -0.66 -1.69 12.57
C ALA A 32 0.72 -1.12 12.93
N ALA A 33 0.80 -0.27 13.95
CA ALA A 33 2.07 0.29 14.40
C ALA A 33 3.01 -0.77 14.99
N GLU A 34 2.47 -1.72 15.77
CA GLU A 34 3.24 -2.79 16.42
C GLU A 34 3.95 -3.68 15.40
N VAL A 35 3.27 -4.00 14.31
CA VAL A 35 3.77 -4.91 13.27
C VAL A 35 4.36 -4.18 12.06
N GLN A 36 4.54 -2.88 12.12
CA GLN A 36 5.05 -2.05 11.00
C GLN A 36 4.19 -2.15 9.73
N GLY A 37 2.89 -2.40 9.90
CA GLY A 37 1.91 -2.46 8.82
C GLY A 37 1.21 -1.12 8.55
N GLU A 38 1.70 -0.04 9.12
CA GLU A 38 1.14 1.30 8.88
C GLU A 38 1.51 1.79 7.48
N ASP A 39 0.53 2.35 6.81
CA ASP A 39 0.71 3.11 5.58
C ASP A 39 -0.11 4.40 5.67
N ARG A 40 0.47 5.50 5.16
CA ARG A 40 -0.20 6.81 5.11
C ARG A 40 -0.23 7.26 3.66
N ALA A 41 -1.32 6.93 3.00
CA ALA A 41 -1.55 7.30 1.61
C ALA A 41 -3.06 7.42 1.36
N SER A 42 -3.47 7.61 0.12
CA SER A 42 -4.88 7.53 -0.27
C SER A 42 -5.24 6.08 -0.59
N GLY A 43 -5.50 5.28 0.45
CA GLY A 43 -5.79 3.86 0.31
C GLY A 43 -7.19 3.61 -0.24
N MET A 44 -7.28 2.92 -1.38
CA MET A 44 -8.53 2.62 -2.08
C MET A 44 -8.92 1.16 -2.02
N SER A 45 -7.96 0.25 -2.03
CA SER A 45 -8.21 -1.18 -1.89
C SER A 45 -7.06 -1.92 -1.25
N VAL A 46 -7.36 -3.13 -0.80
CA VAL A 46 -6.42 -4.02 -0.12
C VAL A 46 -6.51 -5.40 -0.72
N SER A 47 -5.37 -6.04 -0.95
CA SER A 47 -5.27 -7.43 -1.38
C SER A 47 -4.26 -8.19 -0.55
N TRP A 48 -4.62 -9.39 -0.16
CA TRP A 48 -3.74 -10.32 0.52
C TRP A 48 -3.25 -11.39 -0.46
N GLY A 49 -1.96 -11.72 -0.41
CA GLY A 49 -1.34 -12.79 -1.20
C GLY A 49 -0.05 -13.25 -0.55
N ASP A 50 0.39 -14.46 -0.84
CA ASP A 50 1.70 -14.99 -0.43
C ASP A 50 2.62 -14.90 -1.65
N ILE A 51 3.21 -13.71 -1.85
CA ILE A 51 3.94 -13.40 -3.09
C ILE A 51 5.30 -14.09 -3.19
N ASN A 52 5.87 -14.50 -2.07
CA ASN A 52 7.18 -15.14 -1.99
C ASN A 52 7.08 -16.64 -1.65
N ARG A 53 5.87 -17.17 -1.42
CA ARG A 53 5.56 -18.56 -1.07
C ARG A 53 6.22 -19.06 0.21
N ASP A 54 6.34 -18.18 1.18
CA ASP A 54 6.85 -18.53 2.49
C ASP A 54 5.77 -19.03 3.48
N GLY A 55 4.52 -19.04 3.05
CA GLY A 55 3.35 -19.43 3.83
C GLY A 55 2.82 -18.32 4.72
N LEU A 56 3.31 -17.09 4.57
CA LEU A 56 2.80 -15.90 5.23
C LEU A 56 2.04 -15.05 4.22
N MET A 57 1.05 -14.31 4.69
CA MET A 57 0.27 -13.44 3.81
C MET A 57 0.91 -12.05 3.76
N ASP A 58 1.23 -11.63 2.57
CA ASP A 58 1.67 -10.29 2.24
C ASP A 58 0.48 -9.39 1.91
N LEU A 59 0.70 -8.09 1.93
CA LEU A 59 -0.35 -7.11 1.82
C LEU A 59 -0.03 -6.10 0.73
N TYR A 60 -0.91 -5.95 -0.23
CA TYR A 60 -0.85 -4.86 -1.20
C TYR A 60 -1.97 -3.85 -0.96
N VAL A 61 -1.61 -2.58 -0.87
CA VAL A 61 -2.53 -1.46 -0.75
C VAL A 61 -2.47 -0.65 -2.03
N ALA A 62 -3.58 -0.62 -2.75
CA ALA A 62 -3.74 0.26 -3.90
C ALA A 62 -4.02 1.67 -3.40
N ASN A 63 -3.16 2.60 -3.75
CA ASN A 63 -3.23 4.02 -3.38
C ASN A 63 -3.30 4.88 -4.62
N MET A 64 -3.79 6.10 -4.46
CA MET A 64 -3.69 7.09 -5.52
C MET A 64 -2.23 7.54 -5.70
N PHE A 65 -1.78 7.58 -6.93
CA PHE A 65 -0.47 8.11 -7.32
C PHE A 65 -0.61 9.54 -7.79
N SER A 66 0.26 10.43 -7.33
CA SER A 66 0.29 11.81 -7.79
C SER A 66 1.59 12.13 -8.53
N ALA A 67 1.55 12.21 -9.85
CA ALA A 67 2.70 12.62 -10.66
C ALA A 67 3.18 14.02 -10.30
N ALA A 68 2.25 14.96 -10.10
CA ALA A 68 2.57 16.31 -9.64
C ALA A 68 3.18 16.30 -8.24
N GLY A 69 2.61 15.53 -7.31
CA GLY A 69 3.14 15.36 -5.96
C GLY A 69 4.57 14.82 -5.96
N ASN A 70 4.84 13.79 -6.75
CA ASN A 70 6.18 13.20 -6.86
C ASN A 70 7.22 14.16 -7.46
N ARG A 71 6.81 15.10 -8.32
CA ARG A 71 7.71 16.14 -8.86
C ARG A 71 7.93 17.29 -7.89
N ILE A 72 6.93 17.67 -7.12
CA ILE A 72 6.91 18.89 -6.31
C ILE A 72 7.36 18.63 -4.89
N ALA A 73 6.89 17.56 -4.26
CA ALA A 73 7.17 17.29 -2.85
C ALA A 73 8.67 17.16 -2.51
N PRO A 74 9.57 16.64 -3.39
CA PRO A 74 10.99 16.60 -3.12
C PRO A 74 11.68 17.97 -3.19
N GLN A 75 11.06 19.00 -3.78
CA GLN A 75 11.70 20.30 -3.96
C GLN A 75 11.89 21.03 -2.63
N THR A 76 13.05 21.63 -2.45
CA THR A 76 13.40 22.35 -1.20
C THR A 76 12.49 23.54 -0.89
N GLY A 77 11.88 24.13 -1.93
CA GLY A 77 10.90 25.21 -1.79
C GLY A 77 9.47 24.76 -1.50
N PHE A 78 9.21 23.46 -1.52
CA PHE A 78 7.88 22.94 -1.23
C PHE A 78 7.65 22.86 0.29
N SER A 79 6.55 23.46 0.75
CA SER A 79 6.17 23.51 2.17
C SER A 79 7.31 24.00 3.09
N PRO A 80 7.83 25.24 2.87
CA PRO A 80 8.91 25.79 3.66
C PRO A 80 8.49 25.90 5.13
N GLY A 81 9.36 25.44 6.04
CA GLY A 81 9.10 25.43 7.49
C GLY A 81 8.37 24.20 8.02
N SER A 82 8.02 23.23 7.17
CA SER A 82 7.51 21.94 7.63
C SER A 82 8.59 21.11 8.30
N SER A 83 8.20 20.33 9.31
CA SER A 83 9.07 19.31 9.91
C SER A 83 9.42 18.21 8.88
N GLU A 84 10.51 17.50 9.14
CA GLU A 84 10.92 16.34 8.34
C GLU A 84 9.82 15.29 8.25
N GLU A 85 9.13 15.00 9.37
CA GLU A 85 8.00 14.08 9.41
C GLU A 85 6.85 14.46 8.47
N VAL A 86 6.54 15.76 8.36
CA VAL A 86 5.51 16.25 7.45
C VAL A 86 5.96 16.09 5.99
N ARG A 87 7.22 16.35 5.71
CA ARG A 87 7.77 16.18 4.37
C ARG A 87 7.76 14.72 3.94
N ASP A 88 8.19 13.81 4.81
CA ASP A 88 8.16 12.38 4.55
C ASP A 88 6.73 11.87 4.34
N ALA A 89 5.78 12.36 5.13
CA ALA A 89 4.37 12.04 4.94
C ALA A 89 3.83 12.50 3.58
N LEU A 90 4.23 13.69 3.11
CA LEU A 90 3.84 14.20 1.79
C LEU A 90 4.47 13.41 0.65
N LEU A 91 5.75 13.03 0.78
CA LEU A 91 6.42 12.15 -0.18
C LEU A 91 5.74 10.79 -0.24
N ARG A 92 5.45 10.22 0.94
CA ARG A 92 4.76 8.95 1.05
C ARG A 92 3.38 8.99 0.42
N PHE A 93 2.62 10.06 0.67
CA PHE A 93 1.28 10.25 0.12
C PHE A 93 1.27 10.34 -1.41
N ALA A 94 2.31 10.93 -2.00
CA ALA A 94 2.43 11.07 -3.44
C ALA A 94 2.93 9.80 -4.16
N ARG A 95 3.58 8.89 -3.44
CA ARG A 95 4.33 7.76 -3.99
C ARG A 95 3.45 6.76 -4.74
N GLY A 96 2.22 6.54 -4.28
CA GLY A 96 1.28 5.56 -4.84
C GLY A 96 1.21 4.28 -4.02
N ASN A 97 1.12 3.13 -4.71
CA ASN A 97 0.81 1.84 -4.10
C ASN A 97 1.89 1.32 -3.14
N THR A 98 1.46 0.47 -2.22
CA THR A 98 2.30 -0.11 -1.18
C THR A 98 2.22 -1.62 -1.20
N LEU A 99 3.38 -2.27 -1.21
CA LEU A 99 3.53 -3.71 -1.01
C LEU A 99 4.30 -3.96 0.29
N LEU A 100 3.63 -4.58 1.22
CA LEU A 100 4.17 -4.93 2.53
C LEU A 100 4.37 -6.44 2.60
N VAL A 101 5.61 -6.88 2.67
CA VAL A 101 5.96 -8.30 2.83
C VAL A 101 6.08 -8.62 4.31
N GLN A 102 5.45 -9.72 4.70
CA GLN A 102 5.48 -10.17 6.08
C GLN A 102 6.73 -10.98 6.38
N GLU A 103 7.51 -10.54 7.35
CA GLU A 103 8.67 -11.26 7.87
C GLU A 103 8.64 -11.31 9.39
N LYS A 104 8.72 -12.52 9.96
CA LYS A 104 8.84 -12.73 11.43
C LYS A 104 7.80 -11.97 12.26
N GLY A 105 6.58 -11.85 11.75
CA GLY A 105 5.50 -11.17 12.46
C GLY A 105 5.48 -9.64 12.31
N ARG A 106 6.24 -9.10 11.36
CA ARG A 106 6.27 -7.69 11.00
C ARG A 106 6.17 -7.54 9.49
N PHE A 107 5.82 -6.36 9.04
CA PHE A 107 5.80 -6.01 7.62
C PHE A 107 7.01 -5.17 7.23
N ALA A 108 7.55 -5.44 6.06
CA ALA A 108 8.57 -4.64 5.41
C ALA A 108 8.01 -4.05 4.10
N ASP A 109 8.17 -2.77 3.89
CA ASP A 109 7.78 -2.11 2.64
C ASP A 109 8.81 -2.39 1.54
N VAL A 110 8.38 -3.14 0.53
CA VAL A 110 9.20 -3.52 -0.63
C VAL A 110 8.70 -2.91 -1.94
N SER A 111 7.83 -1.92 -1.86
CA SER A 111 7.14 -1.34 -3.01
C SER A 111 8.08 -0.75 -4.06
N GLU A 112 9.06 0.04 -3.62
CA GLU A 112 10.03 0.70 -4.51
C GLU A 112 11.04 -0.29 -5.10
N PRO A 113 11.70 -1.15 -4.30
CA PRO A 113 12.61 -2.16 -4.83
C PRO A 113 11.98 -3.07 -5.88
N LEU A 114 10.71 -3.40 -5.73
CA LEU A 114 9.98 -4.26 -6.66
C LEU A 114 9.27 -3.49 -7.79
N GLY A 115 9.31 -2.16 -7.77
CA GLY A 115 8.76 -1.32 -8.83
C GLY A 115 7.24 -1.33 -8.93
N VAL A 116 6.53 -1.59 -7.83
CA VAL A 116 5.06 -1.77 -7.82
C VAL A 116 4.28 -0.56 -7.28
N THR A 117 4.94 0.59 -7.15
CA THR A 117 4.30 1.82 -6.64
C THR A 117 3.37 2.46 -7.66
N MET A 118 3.64 2.29 -8.96
CA MET A 118 2.88 2.93 -10.00
C MET A 118 1.55 2.22 -10.25
N GLY A 119 0.45 2.87 -9.98
CA GLY A 119 -0.91 2.41 -10.27
C GLY A 119 -1.81 3.55 -10.70
N ARG A 120 -1.28 4.75 -10.82
CA ARG A 120 -2.06 5.97 -11.08
C ARG A 120 -3.19 6.12 -10.06
N TRP A 121 -4.42 6.29 -10.49
CA TRP A 121 -5.60 6.29 -9.62
C TRP A 121 -6.09 4.84 -9.46
N ALA A 122 -5.39 4.09 -8.62
CA ALA A 122 -5.66 2.69 -8.38
C ALA A 122 -6.88 2.54 -7.47
N TRP A 123 -7.98 2.04 -8.04
CA TRP A 123 -9.24 1.83 -7.32
C TRP A 123 -9.39 0.43 -6.75
N SER A 124 -8.73 -0.54 -7.36
CA SER A 124 -8.80 -1.93 -6.94
C SER A 124 -7.50 -2.65 -7.23
N SER A 125 -7.24 -3.69 -6.49
CA SER A 125 -6.12 -4.60 -6.72
C SER A 125 -6.53 -6.02 -6.40
N MET A 126 -5.81 -6.99 -6.97
CA MET A 126 -5.93 -8.40 -6.62
C MET A 126 -4.65 -9.15 -6.97
N PHE A 127 -4.39 -10.21 -6.24
CA PHE A 127 -3.42 -11.24 -6.62
C PHE A 127 -4.15 -12.39 -7.29
N ALA A 128 -3.65 -12.86 -8.43
CA ALA A 128 -4.18 -14.02 -9.13
C ALA A 128 -3.12 -14.55 -10.11
N ASP A 129 -3.03 -15.86 -10.26
CA ASP A 129 -2.20 -16.50 -11.29
C ASP A 129 -2.91 -16.39 -12.65
N LEU A 130 -2.60 -15.33 -13.40
CA LEU A 130 -3.26 -15.01 -14.67
C LEU A 130 -2.71 -15.81 -15.85
N ASN A 131 -1.46 -16.24 -15.78
CA ASN A 131 -0.75 -16.93 -16.83
C ASN A 131 -0.63 -18.44 -16.60
N ASN A 132 -1.11 -18.95 -15.45
CA ASN A 132 -1.03 -20.34 -15.01
C ASN A 132 0.42 -20.85 -14.85
N ASP A 133 1.35 -20.00 -14.40
CA ASP A 133 2.71 -20.42 -14.07
C ASP A 133 2.87 -20.84 -12.61
N GLY A 134 1.79 -20.73 -11.85
CA GLY A 134 1.72 -21.08 -10.44
C GLY A 134 2.17 -19.96 -9.50
N TRP A 135 2.51 -18.78 -9.98
CA TRP A 135 2.77 -17.59 -9.18
C TRP A 135 1.61 -16.60 -9.30
N ASP A 136 1.30 -15.93 -8.21
CA ASP A 136 0.30 -14.87 -8.26
C ASP A 136 0.87 -13.61 -8.95
N ASP A 137 0.18 -13.17 -10.00
CA ASP A 137 0.38 -11.87 -10.62
C ASP A 137 -0.36 -10.79 -9.82
N LEU A 138 0.15 -9.57 -9.87
CA LEU A 138 -0.50 -8.41 -9.27
C LEU A 138 -1.29 -7.63 -10.34
N LEU A 139 -2.60 -7.64 -10.22
CA LEU A 139 -3.49 -6.83 -11.06
C LEU A 139 -3.93 -5.58 -10.31
N VAL A 140 -3.78 -4.42 -10.94
CA VAL A 140 -4.25 -3.13 -10.42
C VAL A 140 -5.21 -2.51 -11.41
N ALA A 141 -6.44 -2.26 -10.99
CA ALA A 141 -7.44 -1.59 -11.79
C ALA A 141 -7.38 -0.09 -11.57
N ASN A 142 -7.20 0.64 -12.66
CA ASN A 142 -7.21 2.10 -12.71
C ASN A 142 -8.57 2.59 -13.21
N GLY A 143 -9.27 3.39 -12.39
CA GLY A 143 -10.62 3.87 -12.69
C GLY A 143 -10.69 5.26 -13.31
N TYR A 144 -9.56 5.89 -13.63
CA TYR A 144 -9.56 7.22 -14.19
C TYR A 144 -9.72 7.18 -15.72
N ILE A 145 -10.67 7.96 -16.25
CA ILE A 145 -10.84 8.12 -17.69
C ILE A 145 -9.71 9.02 -18.20
N THR A 146 -8.77 8.42 -18.91
CA THR A 146 -7.69 9.17 -19.51
C THR A 146 -8.09 9.68 -20.89
N THR A 147 -7.72 10.92 -21.17
CA THR A 147 -7.66 11.40 -22.55
C THR A 147 -6.56 10.63 -23.31
N PRO A 148 -6.52 10.69 -24.67
CA PRO A 148 -5.41 10.10 -25.43
C PRO A 148 -4.03 10.58 -24.99
N ASP A 149 -3.96 11.74 -24.35
CA ASP A 149 -2.75 12.26 -23.74
C ASP A 149 -2.66 11.78 -22.27
N THR A 150 -1.78 10.84 -22.04
CA THR A 150 -1.56 10.22 -20.71
C THR A 150 -0.42 10.88 -19.93
N GLY A 151 0.13 11.97 -20.40
CA GLY A 151 1.34 12.58 -19.84
C GLY A 151 1.16 13.25 -18.47
N ASP A 152 -0.07 13.46 -18.03
CA ASP A 152 -0.37 14.31 -16.87
C ASP A 152 -1.18 13.61 -15.75
N LEU A 153 -1.13 12.29 -15.72
CA LEU A 153 -1.78 11.48 -14.69
C LEU A 153 -0.77 10.87 -13.76
#